data_1b0d4a781f892c91b2a64bf4448e3714
#
_entry.id   1b0d4a781f892c91b2a64bf4448e3714
#
_cell.length_a   1.000
_cell.length_b   1.000
_cell.length_c   1.000
_cell.angle_alpha   90.00
_cell.angle_beta   90.00
_cell.angle_gamma   90.00
#
_symmetry.space_group_name_H-M   'P 1'
#
loop_
_entity.id
_entity.type
_entity.pdbx_description
1 polymer ?
#
loop_
_entity_poly.entity_id
_entity_poly.type
_entity_poly.pdbx_seq_one_letter_code
_entity_poly.pdbx_strand_id
1 'polypeptide(L)'
;PDDWWPLDSRQKVYYNHIVHGGYGITLFGAQAYHTTVSAGGVIRVGNWSSKIVEGWTLDPVIGSAINTTVKPGGKFFIGGEDGIGFAENVTISSGGTMYVYSFCTATHITAAEGAIIQITVAPNTYIQGNYNGSAFEMKDAFISGYTINYWGDMDIDSGGVANSTT
;
A
#
# COMPACT_ATOMS: atom_id res chain seq x y z
N PRO A 1 4.48 -20.21 -11.76
CA PRO A 1 4.60 -20.48 -10.34
C PRO A 1 4.97 -19.17 -9.70
N ASP A 2 4.04 -18.66 -8.88
CA ASP A 2 4.21 -17.40 -8.16
C ASP A 2 5.14 -17.69 -6.98
N ASP A 3 6.42 -17.42 -7.13
CA ASP A 3 7.38 -17.51 -6.04
C ASP A 3 7.18 -16.30 -5.11
N TRP A 4 6.34 -16.50 -4.11
CA TRP A 4 6.17 -15.57 -3.01
C TRP A 4 7.24 -15.83 -1.95
N TRP A 5 8.12 -14.87 -1.74
CA TRP A 5 9.11 -14.92 -0.67
C TRP A 5 8.64 -14.07 0.51
N PRO A 6 8.19 -14.68 1.60
CA PRO A 6 7.89 -13.92 2.81
C PRO A 6 9.19 -13.47 3.47
N LEU A 7 9.32 -12.17 3.66
CA LEU A 7 10.39 -11.56 4.43
C LEU A 7 9.90 -11.28 5.84
N ASP A 8 10.39 -12.01 6.81
CA ASP A 8 9.99 -11.84 8.21
C ASP A 8 10.76 -10.72 8.92
N SER A 9 10.30 -10.34 10.11
CA SER A 9 10.86 -9.26 10.92
C SER A 9 12.32 -9.44 11.32
N ARG A 10 12.88 -10.63 11.14
CA ARG A 10 14.27 -10.94 11.42
C ARG A 10 15.20 -10.59 10.26
N GLN A 11 14.66 -10.37 9.07
CA GLN A 11 15.41 -9.93 7.91
C GLN A 11 15.32 -8.42 7.78
N LYS A 12 16.29 -7.74 8.37
CA LYS A 12 16.37 -6.28 8.33
C LYS A 12 16.78 -5.79 6.94
N VAL A 13 15.94 -4.95 6.36
CA VAL A 13 16.27 -3.90 5.40
C VAL A 13 16.78 -4.35 4.04
N TYR A 14 15.91 -4.23 3.05
CA TYR A 14 16.24 -4.36 1.64
C TYR A 14 16.44 -2.98 1.02
N TYR A 15 17.57 -2.79 0.33
CA TYR A 15 17.86 -1.57 -0.42
C TYR A 15 17.85 -1.85 -1.92
N ASN A 16 17.27 -0.92 -2.70
CA ASN A 16 17.37 -0.91 -4.17
C ASN A 16 16.83 -2.18 -4.86
N HIS A 17 15.75 -2.75 -4.34
CA HIS A 17 15.10 -3.91 -4.96
C HIS A 17 14.26 -3.52 -6.18
N ILE A 18 14.34 -4.35 -7.23
CA ILE A 18 13.46 -4.27 -8.38
C ILE A 18 12.58 -5.52 -8.39
N VAL A 19 11.28 -5.35 -8.21
CA VAL A 19 10.28 -6.42 -8.25
C VAL A 19 9.59 -6.39 -9.61
N HIS A 20 9.67 -7.46 -10.38
CA HIS A 20 9.13 -7.51 -11.75
C HIS A 20 8.74 -8.93 -12.17
N GLY A 21 8.00 -9.07 -13.28
CA GLY A 21 7.86 -10.34 -14.00
C GLY A 21 7.20 -11.47 -13.21
N GLY A 22 6.14 -11.18 -12.42
CA GLY A 22 5.43 -12.20 -11.63
C GLY A 22 6.05 -12.51 -10.27
N TYR A 23 7.11 -11.81 -9.89
CA TYR A 23 7.67 -11.92 -8.54
C TYR A 23 6.87 -11.07 -7.57
N GLY A 24 6.62 -11.61 -6.38
CA GLY A 24 5.99 -10.91 -5.27
C GLY A 24 6.87 -10.89 -4.04
N ILE A 25 6.89 -9.79 -3.33
CA ILE A 25 7.53 -9.65 -2.02
C ILE A 25 6.45 -9.29 -1.00
N THR A 26 6.43 -10.00 0.13
CA THR A 26 5.59 -9.66 1.27
C THR A 26 6.45 -9.29 2.46
N LEU A 27 6.26 -8.09 3.01
CA LEU A 27 7.00 -7.58 4.14
C LEU A 27 6.22 -7.83 5.43
N PHE A 28 6.57 -8.91 6.14
CA PHE A 28 6.06 -9.21 7.48
C PHE A 28 6.99 -8.60 8.53
N GLY A 29 6.69 -7.37 8.99
CA GLY A 29 7.56 -6.65 9.93
C GLY A 29 8.95 -6.30 9.39
N ALA A 30 9.20 -6.56 8.12
CA ALA A 30 10.42 -6.17 7.45
C ALA A 30 10.29 -4.77 6.85
N GLN A 31 11.41 -4.14 6.56
CA GLN A 31 11.47 -2.81 5.95
C GLN A 31 12.11 -2.90 4.56
N ALA A 32 11.52 -2.23 3.58
CA ALA A 32 12.11 -2.06 2.27
C ALA A 32 12.35 -0.58 1.98
N TYR A 33 13.52 -0.29 1.41
CA TYR A 33 13.92 1.06 1.02
C TYR A 33 14.27 1.10 -0.46
N HIS A 34 13.90 2.21 -1.14
CA HIS A 34 14.22 2.44 -2.55
C HIS A 34 13.80 1.29 -3.47
N THR A 35 12.60 0.77 -3.25
CA THR A 35 12.07 -0.34 -4.04
C THR A 35 11.41 0.16 -5.31
N THR A 36 11.68 -0.50 -6.43
CA THR A 36 10.97 -0.27 -7.69
C THR A 36 10.11 -1.48 -8.01
N VAL A 37 8.80 -1.26 -8.18
CA VAL A 37 7.84 -2.28 -8.60
C VAL A 37 7.51 -2.05 -10.07
N SER A 38 7.98 -2.94 -10.93
CA SER A 38 7.80 -2.86 -12.39
C SER A 38 6.69 -3.82 -12.86
N ALA A 39 6.46 -3.85 -14.15
CA ALA A 39 5.41 -4.66 -14.77
C ALA A 39 5.41 -6.12 -14.29
N GLY A 40 4.25 -6.60 -13.83
CA GLY A 40 4.06 -7.93 -13.26
C GLY A 40 4.64 -8.13 -11.86
N GLY A 41 5.34 -7.15 -11.30
CA GLY A 41 5.84 -7.20 -9.93
C GLY A 41 4.75 -6.83 -8.92
N VAL A 42 4.82 -7.41 -7.73
CA VAL A 42 3.90 -7.16 -6.62
C VAL A 42 4.68 -6.99 -5.32
N ILE A 43 4.40 -5.94 -4.58
CA ILE A 43 4.88 -5.79 -3.20
C ILE A 43 3.67 -5.67 -2.27
N ARG A 44 3.71 -6.36 -1.14
CA ARG A 44 2.74 -6.27 -0.04
C ARG A 44 3.45 -5.85 1.23
N VAL A 45 2.89 -4.89 1.92
CA VAL A 45 3.42 -4.34 3.17
C VAL A 45 2.38 -4.53 4.26
N GLY A 46 2.73 -5.26 5.30
CA GLY A 46 1.84 -5.58 6.41
C GLY A 46 1.58 -7.08 6.54
N ASN A 47 1.21 -7.49 7.73
CA ASN A 47 0.94 -8.87 8.06
C ASN A 47 -0.56 -9.17 7.96
N TRP A 48 -0.89 -10.36 7.52
CA TRP A 48 -2.19 -10.98 7.79
C TRP A 48 -2.26 -11.26 9.29
N SER A 49 -3.18 -10.61 9.99
CA SER A 49 -3.34 -10.80 11.41
C SER A 49 -3.60 -12.27 11.73
N SER A 50 -2.99 -12.71 12.81
CA SER A 50 -3.37 -13.87 13.60
C SER A 50 -3.80 -15.13 12.84
N LYS A 51 -3.02 -15.63 11.88
CA LYS A 51 -3.04 -17.07 11.68
C LYS A 51 -2.33 -17.68 12.87
N ILE A 52 -3.10 -18.37 13.73
CA ILE A 52 -2.57 -19.35 14.64
C ILE A 52 -1.90 -20.42 13.78
N VAL A 53 -0.62 -20.29 13.53
CA VAL A 53 0.19 -21.37 13.00
C VAL A 53 0.69 -22.12 14.22
N GLU A 54 0.08 -23.28 14.49
CA GLU A 54 0.48 -24.21 15.55
C GLU A 54 0.56 -23.61 16.97
N GLY A 55 -0.46 -22.84 17.38
CA GLY A 55 -0.56 -22.34 18.78
C GLY A 55 0.26 -21.10 19.10
N TRP A 56 0.87 -20.45 18.12
CA TRP A 56 1.57 -19.17 18.28
C TRP A 56 0.67 -18.02 17.81
N THR A 57 0.35 -17.10 18.71
CA THR A 57 -0.18 -15.78 18.35
C THR A 57 0.99 -14.92 17.88
N LEU A 58 1.04 -14.62 16.59
CA LEU A 58 1.96 -13.61 16.08
C LEU A 58 1.39 -12.24 16.43
N ASP A 59 2.12 -11.46 17.22
CA ASP A 59 1.81 -10.05 17.40
C ASP A 59 1.75 -9.37 16.04
N PRO A 60 0.84 -8.39 15.81
CA PRO A 60 0.75 -7.67 14.55
C PRO A 60 2.08 -6.95 14.31
N VAL A 61 2.83 -7.44 13.34
CA VAL A 61 4.13 -6.88 12.98
C VAL A 61 3.92 -5.95 11.79
N ILE A 62 4.20 -4.67 11.99
CA ILE A 62 4.05 -3.65 10.94
C ILE A 62 5.21 -3.77 9.96
N GLY A 63 4.90 -4.16 8.73
CA GLY A 63 5.84 -4.03 7.61
C GLY A 63 5.92 -2.58 7.14
N SER A 64 7.04 -2.16 6.57
CA SER A 64 7.18 -0.82 6.01
C SER A 64 7.90 -0.78 4.67
N ALA A 65 7.47 0.14 3.81
CA ALA A 65 8.15 0.43 2.55
C ALA A 65 8.37 1.95 2.42
N ILE A 66 9.61 2.34 2.21
CA ILE A 66 10.03 3.75 2.16
C ILE A 66 10.73 4.02 0.84
N ASN A 67 10.39 5.14 0.20
CA ASN A 67 10.90 5.51 -1.13
C ASN A 67 10.58 4.43 -2.19
N THR A 68 9.31 4.09 -2.33
CA THR A 68 8.86 3.08 -3.30
C THR A 68 8.39 3.73 -4.59
N THR A 69 8.86 3.22 -5.73
CA THR A 69 8.39 3.63 -7.05
C THR A 69 7.58 2.50 -7.71
N VAL A 70 6.32 2.77 -8.02
CA VAL A 70 5.44 1.85 -8.75
C VAL A 70 5.36 2.27 -10.19
N LYS A 71 5.92 1.47 -11.09
CA LYS A 71 5.93 1.67 -12.54
C LYS A 71 4.69 1.07 -13.21
N PRO A 72 4.46 1.35 -14.50
CA PRO A 72 3.34 0.74 -15.24
C PRO A 72 3.28 -0.77 -15.07
N GLY A 73 2.10 -1.30 -14.75
CA GLY A 73 1.87 -2.74 -14.52
C GLY A 73 2.43 -3.30 -13.20
N GLY A 74 3.09 -2.49 -12.38
CA GLY A 74 3.47 -2.85 -11.01
C GLY A 74 2.30 -2.67 -10.04
N LYS A 75 2.26 -3.46 -8.97
CA LYS A 75 1.22 -3.41 -7.93
C LYS A 75 1.82 -3.29 -6.54
N PHE A 76 1.32 -2.34 -5.76
CA PHE A 76 1.75 -2.09 -4.40
C PHE A 76 0.55 -2.16 -3.45
N PHE A 77 0.58 -3.10 -2.52
CA PHE A 77 -0.45 -3.30 -1.52
C PHE A 77 0.05 -2.88 -0.14
N ILE A 78 -0.69 -2.04 0.55
CA ILE A 78 -0.41 -1.58 1.91
C ILE A 78 -1.51 -2.14 2.80
N GLY A 79 -1.15 -3.12 3.63
CA GLY A 79 -2.09 -3.92 4.41
C GLY A 79 -2.69 -5.08 3.63
N GLY A 80 -3.81 -5.55 4.11
CA GLY A 80 -4.63 -6.63 3.57
C GLY A 80 -5.87 -6.76 4.44
N GLU A 81 -6.65 -7.84 4.30
CA GLU A 81 -7.92 -8.00 5.03
C GLU A 81 -7.77 -7.83 6.56
N ASP A 82 -6.60 -8.11 7.12
CA ASP A 82 -6.30 -7.97 8.54
C ASP A 82 -4.88 -7.43 8.83
N GLY A 83 -4.19 -6.89 7.84
CA GLY A 83 -2.78 -6.50 7.96
C GLY A 83 -2.57 -5.02 8.15
N ILE A 84 -1.61 -4.64 9.00
CA ILE A 84 -1.18 -3.25 9.20
C ILE A 84 0.09 -3.01 8.40
N GLY A 85 0.07 -2.00 7.55
CA GLY A 85 1.20 -1.59 6.72
C GLY A 85 1.53 -0.12 6.84
N PHE A 86 2.79 0.22 6.66
CA PHE A 86 3.28 1.59 6.59
C PHE A 86 4.01 1.83 5.27
N ALA A 87 3.69 2.93 4.60
CA ALA A 87 4.44 3.37 3.42
C ALA A 87 4.70 4.88 3.47
N GLU A 88 5.90 5.26 3.03
CA GLU A 88 6.30 6.65 2.97
C GLU A 88 7.07 6.96 1.68
N ASN A 89 6.85 8.15 1.11
CA ASN A 89 7.47 8.58 -0.14
C ASN A 89 7.22 7.60 -1.29
N VAL A 90 5.95 7.45 -1.65
CA VAL A 90 5.52 6.55 -2.73
C VAL A 90 5.30 7.34 -4.00
N THR A 91 5.99 6.95 -5.07
CA THR A 91 5.76 7.50 -6.41
C THR A 91 5.05 6.48 -7.28
N ILE A 92 3.91 6.86 -7.86
CA ILE A 92 3.11 5.99 -8.71
C ILE A 92 3.07 6.59 -10.11
N SER A 93 3.69 5.89 -11.05
CA SER A 93 3.66 6.28 -12.46
C SER A 93 2.31 5.95 -13.11
N SER A 94 2.00 6.57 -14.22
CA SER A 94 0.84 6.19 -15.05
C SER A 94 0.81 4.69 -15.31
N GLY A 95 -0.34 4.03 -15.08
CA GLY A 95 -0.50 2.57 -15.19
C GLY A 95 0.10 1.75 -14.04
N GLY A 96 0.71 2.38 -13.03
CA GLY A 96 1.04 1.73 -11.75
C GLY A 96 -0.19 1.69 -10.85
N THR A 97 -0.28 0.71 -9.97
CA THR A 97 -1.43 0.51 -9.07
C THR A 97 -0.99 0.43 -7.62
N MET A 98 -1.69 1.15 -6.74
CA MET A 98 -1.54 1.08 -5.29
C MET A 98 -2.89 0.77 -4.63
N TYR A 99 -2.87 -0.12 -3.64
CA TYR A 99 -4.01 -0.45 -2.80
C TYR A 99 -3.69 -0.10 -1.35
N VAL A 100 -4.57 0.62 -0.68
CA VAL A 100 -4.42 0.95 0.74
C VAL A 100 -5.65 0.45 1.49
N TYR A 101 -5.42 -0.53 2.35
CA TYR A 101 -6.45 -1.16 3.17
C TYR A 101 -6.63 -0.45 4.51
N SER A 102 -7.67 -0.86 5.26
CA SER A 102 -7.97 -0.36 6.60
C SER A 102 -6.76 -0.49 7.55
N PHE A 103 -6.67 0.37 8.55
CA PHE A 103 -5.63 0.40 9.58
C PHE A 103 -4.21 0.67 9.07
N CYS A 104 -4.04 1.12 7.84
CA CYS A 104 -2.74 1.37 7.23
C CYS A 104 -2.40 2.85 7.18
N THR A 105 -1.12 3.15 7.06
CA THR A 105 -0.62 4.51 6.87
C THR A 105 0.17 4.61 5.58
N ALA A 106 -0.18 5.57 4.72
CA ALA A 106 0.56 5.87 3.51
C ALA A 106 0.70 7.39 3.33
N THR A 107 1.93 7.89 3.35
CA THR A 107 2.20 9.33 3.32
C THR A 107 3.15 9.72 2.20
N HIS A 108 3.11 11.02 1.84
CA HIS A 108 3.95 11.58 0.77
C HIS A 108 3.80 10.82 -0.56
N ILE A 109 2.54 10.50 -0.90
CA ILE A 109 2.22 9.83 -2.16
C ILE A 109 2.27 10.87 -3.28
N THR A 110 2.97 10.55 -4.35
CA THR A 110 2.95 11.31 -5.61
C THR A 110 2.49 10.40 -6.73
N ALA A 111 1.30 10.63 -7.23
CA ALA A 111 0.71 9.82 -8.29
C ALA A 111 0.52 10.66 -9.56
N ALA A 112 1.02 10.13 -10.67
CA ALA A 112 0.85 10.73 -11.98
C ALA A 112 -0.58 10.54 -12.52
N GLU A 113 -0.97 11.30 -13.51
CA GLU A 113 -2.17 11.04 -14.29
C GLU A 113 -2.16 9.61 -14.86
N GLY A 114 -3.28 8.88 -14.72
CA GLY A 114 -3.38 7.48 -15.12
C GLY A 114 -2.76 6.48 -14.13
N ALA A 115 -2.25 6.93 -12.98
CA ALA A 115 -1.99 6.05 -11.85
C ALA A 115 -3.30 5.57 -11.23
N ILE A 116 -3.32 4.36 -10.69
CA ILE A 116 -4.50 3.78 -10.06
C ILE A 116 -4.25 3.72 -8.56
N ILE A 117 -5.10 4.39 -7.77
CA ILE A 117 -5.08 4.29 -6.31
C ILE A 117 -6.44 3.78 -5.85
N GLN A 118 -6.45 2.68 -5.12
CA GLN A 118 -7.64 2.12 -4.49
C GLN A 118 -7.50 2.26 -2.98
N ILE A 119 -8.51 2.84 -2.34
CA ILE A 119 -8.46 3.25 -0.93
C ILE A 119 -9.67 2.68 -0.20
N THR A 120 -9.43 2.08 0.97
CA THR A 120 -10.48 1.78 1.94
C THR A 120 -10.57 2.92 2.96
N VAL A 121 -11.69 3.63 2.97
CA VAL A 121 -11.97 4.72 3.91
C VAL A 121 -12.49 4.12 5.22
N ALA A 122 -11.63 4.05 6.23
CA ALA A 122 -11.91 3.38 7.49
C ALA A 122 -11.27 4.13 8.67
N PRO A 123 -11.78 3.94 9.91
CA PRO A 123 -11.10 4.40 11.12
C PRO A 123 -9.65 3.92 11.21
N ASN A 124 -8.77 4.71 11.84
CA ASN A 124 -7.36 4.39 12.03
C ASN A 124 -6.54 4.17 10.74
N THR A 125 -7.05 4.68 9.61
CA THR A 125 -6.32 4.69 8.34
C THR A 125 -5.92 6.12 8.04
N TYR A 126 -4.65 6.32 7.67
CA TYR A 126 -4.13 7.64 7.32
C TYR A 126 -3.45 7.60 5.95
N ILE A 127 -3.95 8.42 5.03
CA ILE A 127 -3.40 8.51 3.68
C ILE A 127 -3.26 9.98 3.30
N GLN A 128 -2.10 10.35 2.79
CA GLN A 128 -1.83 11.70 2.34
C GLN A 128 -0.99 11.70 1.08
N GLY A 129 -1.36 12.51 0.12
CA GLY A 129 -0.58 12.60 -1.11
C GLY A 129 -1.05 13.65 -2.09
N ASN A 130 -0.57 13.48 -3.31
CA ASN A 130 -0.90 14.30 -4.46
C ASN A 130 -1.22 13.38 -5.64
N TYR A 131 -2.33 13.61 -6.29
CA TYR A 131 -2.72 12.95 -7.53
C TYR A 131 -2.81 14.00 -8.64
N ASN A 132 -1.96 13.87 -9.64
CA ASN A 132 -1.90 14.79 -10.80
C ASN A 132 -1.93 16.28 -10.41
N GLY A 133 -1.15 16.67 -9.41
CA GLY A 133 -1.08 18.05 -8.92
C GLY A 133 -2.12 18.43 -7.87
N SER A 134 -3.12 17.61 -7.61
CA SER A 134 -4.17 17.85 -6.62
C SER A 134 -3.88 17.11 -5.33
N ALA A 135 -3.79 17.82 -4.21
CA ALA A 135 -3.57 17.22 -2.91
C ALA A 135 -4.83 16.49 -2.42
N PHE A 136 -4.66 15.36 -1.77
CA PHE A 136 -5.70 14.62 -1.07
C PHE A 136 -5.22 14.15 0.30
N GLU A 137 -6.16 14.02 1.22
CA GLU A 137 -5.89 13.49 2.56
C GLU A 137 -7.07 12.64 3.03
N MET A 138 -6.76 11.53 3.65
CA MET A 138 -7.70 10.73 4.42
C MET A 138 -7.19 10.58 5.85
N LYS A 139 -8.03 10.93 6.81
CA LYS A 139 -7.74 10.83 8.23
C LYS A 139 -9.01 10.55 9.01
N ASP A 140 -8.92 9.67 10.01
CA ASP A 140 -10.02 9.35 10.93
C ASP A 140 -11.33 8.99 10.20
N ALA A 141 -11.24 8.13 9.18
CA ALA A 141 -12.35 7.72 8.32
C ALA A 141 -12.98 8.85 7.46
N PHE A 142 -12.33 9.98 7.34
CA PHE A 142 -12.76 11.09 6.49
C PHE A 142 -11.78 11.32 5.35
N ILE A 143 -12.24 11.28 4.11
CA ILE A 143 -11.45 11.61 2.93
C ILE A 143 -11.96 12.85 2.24
N SER A 144 -11.06 13.73 1.80
CA SER A 144 -11.38 14.93 1.04
C SER A 144 -10.42 15.17 -0.11
N GLY A 145 -10.92 15.83 -1.16
CA GLY A 145 -10.13 16.25 -2.32
C GLY A 145 -9.67 15.11 -3.23
N TYR A 146 -10.12 13.88 -3.00
CA TYR A 146 -9.72 12.73 -3.78
C TYR A 146 -10.51 12.61 -5.09
N THR A 147 -9.80 12.41 -6.20
CA THR A 147 -10.41 12.12 -7.50
C THR A 147 -10.25 10.64 -7.82
N ILE A 148 -11.38 9.96 -8.01
CA ILE A 148 -11.38 8.56 -8.45
C ILE A 148 -11.23 8.57 -9.97
N ASN A 149 -10.14 8.00 -10.47
CA ASN A 149 -9.94 7.84 -11.91
C ASN A 149 -10.72 6.64 -12.46
N TYR A 150 -10.72 6.45 -13.78
CA TYR A 150 -11.51 5.43 -14.48
C TYR A 150 -11.31 3.98 -13.96
N TRP A 151 -10.14 3.67 -13.39
CA TRP A 151 -9.81 2.36 -12.82
C TRP A 151 -9.61 2.41 -11.30
N GLY A 152 -9.81 3.58 -10.71
CA GLY A 152 -9.72 3.74 -9.25
C GLY A 152 -10.97 3.20 -8.58
N ASP A 153 -10.84 2.80 -7.34
CA ASP A 153 -11.92 2.34 -6.48
C ASP A 153 -11.75 2.94 -5.09
N MET A 154 -12.86 3.16 -4.41
CA MET A 154 -12.89 3.65 -3.05
C MET A 154 -13.97 2.91 -2.27
N ASP A 155 -13.54 2.04 -1.37
CA ASP A 155 -14.43 1.38 -0.43
C ASP A 155 -14.63 2.28 0.81
N ILE A 156 -15.85 2.46 1.23
CA ILE A 156 -16.18 3.24 2.43
C ILE A 156 -16.73 2.29 3.48
N ASP A 157 -15.90 2.00 4.47
CA ASP A 157 -16.29 1.16 5.60
C ASP A 157 -17.26 1.89 6.55
N SER A 158 -17.82 1.14 7.50
CA SER A 158 -18.72 1.68 8.52
C SER A 158 -18.07 2.84 9.28
N GLY A 159 -18.71 4.00 9.25
CA GLY A 159 -18.22 5.25 9.83
C GLY A 159 -17.32 6.08 8.90
N GLY A 160 -17.05 5.61 7.69
CA GLY A 160 -16.30 6.38 6.69
C GLY A 160 -17.13 7.48 6.05
N VAL A 161 -16.51 8.60 5.72
CA VAL A 161 -17.11 9.75 5.04
C VAL A 161 -16.22 10.23 3.90
N ALA A 162 -16.79 10.34 2.70
CA ALA A 162 -16.11 10.95 1.56
C ALA A 162 -16.75 12.31 1.23
N ASN A 163 -15.94 13.35 1.13
CA ASN A 163 -16.40 14.69 0.81
C ASN A 163 -15.56 15.28 -0.33
N SER A 164 -16.22 16.02 -1.22
CA SER A 164 -15.55 16.64 -2.39
C SER A 164 -14.68 15.63 -3.17
N THR A 165 -15.19 14.43 -3.34
CA THR A 165 -14.61 13.40 -4.21
C THR A 165 -15.26 13.48 -5.58
N THR A 166 -14.48 13.26 -6.64
CA THR A 166 -14.98 13.34 -8.02
C THR A 166 -14.69 12.03 -8.74
#